data_4672ff894c02ef6bec59ba0a5a76a019
#
_entry.id   4672ff894c02ef6bec59ba0a5a76a019
#
_cell.length_a   1.000
_cell.length_b   1.000
_cell.length_c   1.000
_cell.angle_alpha   90.00
_cell.angle_beta   90.00
_cell.angle_gamma   90.00
#
_symmetry.space_group_name_H-M   'P 1'
#
loop_
_entity.id
_entity.type
_entity.pdbx_description
1 polymer ?
#
loop_
_entity_poly.entity_id
_entity_poly.type
_entity_poly.pdbx_seq_one_letter_code
_entity_poly.pdbx_strand_id
1 'polypeptide(L)'
;MHSETLGRRQHSHVFLGPRHDENERRTWAVVALTAVTMVAEIVGGTVLGSMALVADGWHMATHAGALGMAALAYRFARRHAEDERFGFGTGKFGDLAAYSSAMILGVVALLVGYESVARLYNPVSIGFDQAIAIAVLGLGVNLASAWLLREDPMHGHHAEAHDGHHAHGHHHRHDHNLRAAYAHVLADALTSVLAIAALLAGRFFGWVWMDPVMGLVGAVIIAHWAVGLMRASGAVLLDTVPCERLAAQVKGRLEQGTDRVADLHLWRLGPGHLGVVAAIVSDLPRPPDAYKARLAGVAGLSHVTIEVHAGPAAGVR
;
A
#
# COMPACT_ATOMS: atom_id res chain seq x y z
N MET A 1 -34.19 27.16 -22.65
CA MET A 1 -32.91 27.26 -23.41
C MET A 1 -31.67 26.87 -22.60
N HIS A 2 -31.56 27.17 -21.29
CA HIS A 2 -30.34 26.75 -20.50
C HIS A 2 -30.33 25.27 -20.11
N SER A 3 -31.49 24.62 -19.93
CA SER A 3 -31.56 23.19 -19.54
C SER A 3 -31.17 22.22 -20.68
N GLU A 4 -31.45 22.54 -21.92
CA GLU A 4 -31.09 21.75 -23.10
C GLU A 4 -29.59 21.78 -23.40
N THR A 5 -28.92 22.90 -23.09
CA THR A 5 -27.48 23.05 -23.26
C THR A 5 -26.66 22.32 -22.17
N LEU A 6 -27.21 22.19 -20.96
CA LEU A 6 -26.62 21.43 -19.86
C LEU A 6 -26.70 19.92 -20.13
N GLY A 7 -27.84 19.41 -20.62
CA GLY A 7 -28.01 18.00 -20.95
C GLY A 7 -27.12 17.51 -22.10
N ARG A 8 -26.75 18.37 -23.05
CA ARG A 8 -25.80 18.07 -24.13
C ARG A 8 -24.32 18.00 -23.67
N ARG A 9 -23.99 18.56 -22.51
CA ARG A 9 -22.64 18.56 -21.93
C ARG A 9 -22.47 17.55 -20.78
N GLN A 10 -23.56 16.95 -20.34
CA GLN A 10 -23.53 15.83 -19.40
C GLN A 10 -23.30 14.54 -20.18
N HIS A 11 -22.11 14.00 -20.12
CA HIS A 11 -21.80 12.66 -20.61
C HIS A 11 -21.60 11.73 -19.40
N SER A 12 -21.98 10.48 -19.59
CA SER A 12 -21.78 9.45 -18.57
C SER A 12 -20.27 9.28 -18.30
N HIS A 13 -19.88 9.41 -17.04
CA HIS A 13 -18.51 9.12 -16.59
C HIS A 13 -18.32 7.66 -16.14
N VAL A 14 -19.23 6.78 -16.56
CA VAL A 14 -19.13 5.34 -16.28
C VAL A 14 -18.20 4.71 -17.34
N PHE A 15 -16.92 4.64 -17.03
CA PHE A 15 -15.89 4.02 -17.87
C PHE A 15 -15.62 2.58 -17.42
N LEU A 16 -16.67 1.78 -17.22
CA LEU A 16 -16.53 0.37 -16.86
C LEU A 16 -16.32 -0.45 -18.14
N GLY A 17 -15.23 -1.20 -18.21
CA GLY A 17 -14.94 -2.08 -19.34
C GLY A 17 -15.94 -3.25 -19.41
N PRO A 18 -16.13 -3.89 -20.60
CA PRO A 18 -17.15 -4.91 -20.85
C PRO A 18 -16.98 -6.21 -20.03
N ARG A 19 -15.87 -6.40 -19.30
CA ARG A 19 -15.60 -7.55 -18.43
C ARG A 19 -15.54 -7.20 -16.95
N HIS A 20 -16.04 -6.04 -16.55
CA HIS A 20 -15.96 -5.57 -15.17
C HIS A 20 -16.62 -6.55 -14.19
N ASP A 21 -17.80 -7.03 -14.49
CA ASP A 21 -18.56 -7.97 -13.64
C ASP A 21 -17.89 -9.35 -13.54
N GLU A 22 -17.25 -9.82 -14.60
CA GLU A 22 -16.54 -11.10 -14.60
C GLU A 22 -15.25 -11.01 -13.78
N ASN A 23 -14.49 -9.93 -13.93
CA ASN A 23 -13.29 -9.67 -13.14
C ASN A 23 -13.63 -9.47 -11.66
N GLU A 24 -14.73 -8.80 -11.35
CA GLU A 24 -15.21 -8.65 -9.98
C GLU A 24 -15.53 -10.00 -9.34
N ARG A 25 -16.30 -10.86 -10.02
CA ARG A 25 -16.61 -12.21 -9.53
C ARG A 25 -15.36 -13.07 -9.31
N ARG A 26 -14.40 -13.02 -10.23
CA ARG A 26 -13.12 -13.74 -10.10
C ARG A 26 -12.33 -13.24 -8.89
N THR A 27 -12.26 -11.93 -8.70
CA THR A 27 -11.58 -11.31 -7.55
C THR A 27 -12.24 -11.74 -6.24
N TRP A 28 -13.58 -11.71 -6.14
CA TRP A 28 -14.28 -12.16 -4.95
C TRP A 28 -14.10 -13.65 -4.68
N ALA A 29 -14.08 -14.49 -5.70
CA ALA A 29 -13.81 -15.92 -5.54
C ALA A 29 -12.41 -16.18 -5.00
N VAL A 30 -11.39 -15.48 -5.51
CA VAL A 30 -10.01 -15.56 -5.01
C VAL A 30 -9.93 -15.09 -3.57
N VAL A 31 -10.53 -13.95 -3.22
CA VAL A 31 -10.56 -13.43 -1.85
C VAL A 31 -11.20 -14.40 -0.88
N ALA A 32 -12.35 -14.97 -1.24
CA ALA A 32 -13.04 -15.94 -0.40
C ALA A 32 -12.21 -17.22 -0.23
N LEU A 33 -11.63 -17.75 -1.30
CA LEU A 33 -10.80 -18.95 -1.28
C LEU A 33 -9.55 -18.75 -0.42
N THR A 34 -8.85 -17.65 -0.60
CA THR A 34 -7.67 -17.27 0.20
C THR A 34 -8.02 -17.10 1.67
N ALA A 35 -9.16 -16.46 2.00
CA ALA A 35 -9.60 -16.30 3.38
C ALA A 35 -9.94 -17.64 4.04
N VAL A 36 -10.58 -18.55 3.35
CA VAL A 36 -10.89 -19.90 3.87
C VAL A 36 -9.59 -20.68 4.11
N THR A 37 -8.66 -20.64 3.18
CA THR A 37 -7.35 -21.32 3.31
C THR A 37 -6.54 -20.74 4.48
N MET A 38 -6.46 -19.45 4.60
CA MET A 38 -5.81 -18.75 5.71
C MET A 38 -6.38 -19.21 7.07
N VAL A 39 -7.71 -19.26 7.21
CA VAL A 39 -8.34 -19.74 8.44
C VAL A 39 -8.02 -21.20 8.68
N ALA A 40 -8.05 -22.04 7.65
CA ALA A 40 -7.71 -23.46 7.75
C ALA A 40 -6.26 -23.68 8.19
N GLU A 41 -5.31 -22.89 7.70
CA GLU A 41 -3.90 -22.93 8.08
C GLU A 41 -3.66 -22.48 9.53
N ILE A 42 -4.27 -21.36 9.95
CA ILE A 42 -4.12 -20.86 11.32
C ILE A 42 -4.74 -21.85 12.31
N VAL A 43 -5.99 -22.28 12.07
CA VAL A 43 -6.69 -23.20 12.97
C VAL A 43 -6.04 -24.59 12.92
N GLY A 44 -5.78 -25.10 11.72
CA GLY A 44 -5.13 -26.40 11.52
C GLY A 44 -3.74 -26.44 12.15
N GLY A 45 -2.93 -25.42 11.91
CA GLY A 45 -1.59 -25.29 12.49
C GLY A 45 -1.62 -25.26 14.02
N THR A 46 -2.56 -24.51 14.59
CA THR A 46 -2.74 -24.43 16.05
C THR A 46 -3.17 -25.77 16.63
N VAL A 47 -4.18 -26.43 16.03
CA VAL A 47 -4.72 -27.72 16.53
C VAL A 47 -3.72 -28.86 16.31
N LEU A 48 -3.02 -28.87 15.19
CA LEU A 48 -2.06 -29.92 14.82
C LEU A 48 -0.65 -29.67 15.37
N GLY A 49 -0.41 -28.55 16.05
CA GLY A 49 0.84 -28.22 16.70
C GLY A 49 1.95 -27.77 15.75
N SER A 50 1.66 -27.30 14.52
CA SER A 50 2.65 -26.82 13.57
C SER A 50 2.80 -25.31 13.57
N MET A 51 3.98 -24.81 13.94
CA MET A 51 4.27 -23.36 13.89
C MET A 51 4.56 -22.87 12.48
N ALA A 52 5.12 -23.71 11.63
CA ALA A 52 5.31 -23.38 10.22
C ALA A 52 3.97 -23.08 9.54
N LEU A 53 2.95 -23.93 9.78
CA LEU A 53 1.60 -23.73 9.21
C LEU A 53 0.90 -22.50 9.80
N VAL A 54 1.04 -22.26 11.12
CA VAL A 54 0.51 -21.05 11.77
C VAL A 54 1.15 -19.79 11.17
N ALA A 55 2.46 -19.79 10.98
CA ALA A 55 3.18 -18.65 10.42
C ALA A 55 2.78 -18.38 8.97
N ASP A 56 2.59 -19.43 8.14
CA ASP A 56 2.14 -19.30 6.75
C ASP A 56 0.72 -18.71 6.69
N GLY A 57 -0.22 -19.22 7.49
CA GLY A 57 -1.57 -18.68 7.58
C GLY A 57 -1.61 -17.21 8.05
N TRP A 58 -0.80 -16.83 9.04
CA TRP A 58 -0.68 -15.43 9.45
C TRP A 58 -0.02 -14.56 8.39
N HIS A 59 0.93 -15.09 7.63
CA HIS A 59 1.50 -14.37 6.49
C HIS A 59 0.41 -14.03 5.46
N MET A 60 -0.44 -14.98 5.09
CA MET A 60 -1.61 -14.73 4.23
C MET A 60 -2.59 -13.73 4.86
N ALA A 61 -2.82 -13.80 6.18
CA ALA A 61 -3.69 -12.86 6.90
C ALA A 61 -3.21 -11.41 6.80
N THR A 62 -1.90 -11.17 6.63
CA THR A 62 -1.35 -9.81 6.47
C THR A 62 -1.95 -9.11 5.25
N HIS A 63 -2.11 -9.83 4.15
CA HIS A 63 -2.62 -9.29 2.88
C HIS A 63 -4.13 -9.07 2.93
N ALA A 64 -4.89 -10.08 3.40
CA ALA A 64 -6.34 -9.98 3.54
C ALA A 64 -6.73 -8.88 4.54
N GLY A 65 -6.01 -8.77 5.67
CA GLY A 65 -6.20 -7.75 6.69
C GLY A 65 -5.93 -6.34 6.18
N ALA A 66 -4.83 -6.14 5.45
CA ALA A 66 -4.48 -4.85 4.88
C ALA A 66 -5.53 -4.37 3.86
N LEU A 67 -6.01 -5.26 2.98
CA LEU A 67 -7.06 -4.93 2.01
C LEU A 67 -8.40 -4.63 2.69
N GLY A 68 -8.80 -5.42 3.70
CA GLY A 68 -10.02 -5.21 4.47
C GLY A 68 -10.00 -3.87 5.21
N MET A 69 -8.90 -3.56 5.89
CA MET A 69 -8.71 -2.27 6.58
C MET A 69 -8.70 -1.09 5.61
N ALA A 70 -8.07 -1.22 4.44
CA ALA A 70 -8.10 -0.20 3.40
C ALA A 70 -9.53 0.06 2.91
N ALA A 71 -10.32 -0.99 2.64
CA ALA A 71 -11.72 -0.87 2.21
C ALA A 71 -12.59 -0.16 3.26
N LEU A 72 -12.42 -0.51 4.55
CA LEU A 72 -13.10 0.15 5.66
C LEU A 72 -12.70 1.64 5.77
N ALA A 73 -11.41 1.93 5.64
CA ALA A 73 -10.89 3.29 5.67
C ALA A 73 -11.44 4.14 4.52
N TYR A 74 -11.49 3.59 3.29
CA TYR A 74 -12.10 4.27 2.15
C TYR A 74 -13.59 4.55 2.36
N ARG A 75 -14.33 3.58 2.89
CA ARG A 75 -15.76 3.76 3.21
C ARG A 75 -15.95 4.84 4.27
N PHE A 76 -15.13 4.83 5.32
CA PHE A 76 -15.20 5.82 6.39
C PHE A 76 -14.82 7.21 5.89
N ALA A 77 -13.72 7.33 5.14
CA ALA A 77 -13.26 8.57 4.54
C ALA A 77 -14.33 9.20 3.64
N ARG A 78 -14.99 8.40 2.79
CA ARG A 78 -16.06 8.86 1.91
C ARG A 78 -17.28 9.34 2.70
N ARG A 79 -17.66 8.64 3.76
CA ARG A 79 -18.80 9.01 4.59
C ARG A 79 -18.61 10.33 5.33
N HIS A 80 -17.37 10.69 5.65
CA HIS A 80 -17.01 11.89 6.40
C HIS A 80 -16.23 12.92 5.56
N ALA A 81 -16.32 12.83 4.23
CA ALA A 81 -15.53 13.69 3.33
C ALA A 81 -15.85 15.19 3.49
N GLU A 82 -17.10 15.52 3.87
CA GLU A 82 -17.59 16.89 4.06
C GLU A 82 -17.65 17.31 5.55
N ASP A 83 -17.09 16.49 6.45
CA ASP A 83 -17.12 16.78 7.89
C ASP A 83 -16.04 17.81 8.23
N GLU A 84 -16.46 19.01 8.59
CA GLU A 84 -15.61 20.17 8.93
C GLU A 84 -14.65 19.91 10.11
N ARG A 85 -14.90 18.87 10.91
CA ARG A 85 -13.95 18.45 11.98
C ARG A 85 -12.60 18.03 11.45
N PHE A 86 -12.51 17.62 10.19
CA PHE A 86 -11.26 17.22 9.54
C PHE A 86 -10.71 18.38 8.69
N GLY A 87 -9.93 19.27 9.30
CA GLY A 87 -9.43 20.50 8.69
C GLY A 87 -8.69 20.32 7.36
N PHE A 88 -8.01 19.17 7.15
CA PHE A 88 -7.38 18.81 5.87
C PHE A 88 -8.05 17.60 5.20
N GLY A 89 -9.30 17.32 5.55
CA GLY A 89 -10.09 16.23 5.01
C GLY A 89 -9.71 14.86 5.56
N THR A 90 -10.32 13.83 5.00
CA THR A 90 -10.26 12.44 5.49
C THR A 90 -9.24 11.58 4.74
N GLY A 91 -8.36 12.18 3.93
CA GLY A 91 -7.44 11.47 3.05
C GLY A 91 -6.43 10.55 3.76
N LYS A 92 -6.11 10.81 5.04
CA LYS A 92 -5.15 10.02 5.84
C LYS A 92 -5.77 8.82 6.56
N PHE A 93 -7.10 8.58 6.49
CA PHE A 93 -7.71 7.42 7.13
C PHE A 93 -7.16 6.09 6.63
N GLY A 94 -6.78 6.04 5.34
CA GLY A 94 -6.11 4.87 4.76
C GLY A 94 -4.77 4.57 5.44
N ASP A 95 -3.96 5.60 5.66
CA ASP A 95 -2.65 5.48 6.31
C ASP A 95 -2.80 5.14 7.80
N LEU A 96 -3.82 5.69 8.49
CA LEU A 96 -4.13 5.34 9.88
C LEU A 96 -4.53 3.86 10.01
N ALA A 97 -5.39 3.37 9.11
CA ALA A 97 -5.80 1.98 9.08
C ALA A 97 -4.62 1.05 8.78
N ALA A 98 -3.76 1.41 7.82
CA ALA A 98 -2.55 0.67 7.49
C ALA A 98 -1.58 0.61 8.68
N TYR A 99 -1.37 1.72 9.38
CA TYR A 99 -0.54 1.78 10.58
C TYR A 99 -1.08 0.87 11.70
N SER A 100 -2.40 0.94 11.95
CA SER A 100 -3.06 0.11 12.96
C SER A 100 -2.98 -1.37 12.62
N SER A 101 -3.21 -1.75 11.36
CA SER A 101 -3.04 -3.12 10.88
C SER A 101 -1.61 -3.60 11.08
N ALA A 102 -0.61 -2.79 10.72
CA ALA A 102 0.80 -3.13 10.88
C ALA A 102 1.19 -3.33 12.36
N MET A 103 0.62 -2.56 13.28
CA MET A 103 0.82 -2.78 14.73
C MET A 103 0.29 -4.15 15.17
N ILE A 104 -0.92 -4.52 14.73
CA ILE A 104 -1.51 -5.84 15.05
C ILE A 104 -0.60 -6.95 14.50
N LEU A 105 -0.14 -6.82 13.27
CA LEU A 105 0.78 -7.78 12.65
C LEU A 105 2.11 -7.90 13.39
N GLY A 106 2.66 -6.79 13.87
CA GLY A 106 3.85 -6.78 14.70
C GLY A 106 3.67 -7.56 15.99
N VAL A 107 2.51 -7.40 16.65
CA VAL A 107 2.16 -8.19 17.85
C VAL A 107 2.03 -9.68 17.52
N VAL A 108 1.36 -10.02 16.42
CA VAL A 108 1.22 -11.41 15.96
C VAL A 108 2.60 -12.03 15.67
N ALA A 109 3.48 -11.31 14.98
CA ALA A 109 4.84 -11.77 14.71
C ALA A 109 5.63 -12.07 16.01
N LEU A 110 5.50 -11.21 17.00
CA LEU A 110 6.12 -11.44 18.31
C LEU A 110 5.55 -12.67 19.02
N LEU A 111 4.23 -12.89 18.97
CA LEU A 111 3.59 -14.06 19.56
C LEU A 111 4.00 -15.35 18.86
N VAL A 112 3.99 -15.38 17.52
CA VAL A 112 4.45 -16.52 16.71
C VAL A 112 5.93 -16.82 16.99
N GLY A 113 6.76 -15.77 17.04
CA GLY A 113 8.19 -15.90 17.34
C GLY A 113 8.44 -16.44 18.75
N TYR A 114 7.73 -15.91 19.75
CA TYR A 114 7.82 -16.40 21.14
C TYR A 114 7.42 -17.87 21.24
N GLU A 115 6.26 -18.25 20.69
CA GLU A 115 5.79 -19.63 20.71
C GLU A 115 6.75 -20.57 19.95
N SER A 116 7.30 -20.13 18.83
CA SER A 116 8.29 -20.90 18.07
C SER A 116 9.55 -21.16 18.89
N VAL A 117 10.06 -20.15 19.60
CA VAL A 117 11.21 -20.31 20.50
C VAL A 117 10.86 -21.24 21.66
N ALA A 118 9.67 -21.07 22.29
CA ALA A 118 9.22 -21.94 23.38
C ALA A 118 9.17 -23.42 22.95
N ARG A 119 8.73 -23.71 21.71
CA ARG A 119 8.66 -25.08 21.16
C ARG A 119 10.02 -25.67 20.78
N LEU A 120 11.04 -24.87 20.58
CA LEU A 120 12.42 -25.37 20.45
C LEU A 120 12.92 -25.99 21.77
N TYR A 121 12.51 -25.42 22.93
CA TYR A 121 12.86 -25.93 24.26
C TYR A 121 11.90 -27.00 24.76
N ASN A 122 10.61 -26.86 24.43
CA ASN A 122 9.55 -27.78 24.86
C ASN A 122 8.80 -28.28 23.61
N PRO A 123 9.33 -29.28 22.89
CA PRO A 123 8.70 -29.82 21.71
C PRO A 123 7.31 -30.37 21.98
N VAL A 124 6.36 -30.05 21.09
CA VAL A 124 4.99 -30.57 21.09
C VAL A 124 4.82 -31.63 20.01
N SER A 125 3.86 -32.52 20.19
CA SER A 125 3.52 -33.50 19.15
C SER A 125 2.87 -32.79 17.94
N ILE A 126 3.38 -33.05 16.74
CA ILE A 126 2.87 -32.46 15.50
C ILE A 126 2.11 -33.54 14.72
N GLY A 127 0.90 -33.20 14.27
CA GLY A 127 0.11 -34.01 13.34
C GLY A 127 0.60 -33.83 11.90
N PHE A 128 1.78 -34.38 11.56
CA PHE A 128 2.47 -34.12 10.28
C PHE A 128 1.59 -34.37 9.06
N ASP A 129 0.86 -35.49 9.01
CA ASP A 129 0.09 -35.86 7.81
C ASP A 129 -1.01 -34.85 7.48
N GLN A 130 -1.75 -34.42 8.50
CA GLN A 130 -2.79 -33.43 8.36
C GLN A 130 -2.21 -32.03 8.09
N ALA A 131 -1.11 -31.67 8.78
CA ALA A 131 -0.46 -30.38 8.59
C ALA A 131 0.10 -30.24 7.16
N ILE A 132 0.75 -31.29 6.63
CA ILE A 132 1.25 -31.32 5.25
C ILE A 132 0.07 -31.21 4.25
N ALA A 133 -1.03 -31.92 4.49
CA ALA A 133 -2.19 -31.86 3.60
C ALA A 133 -2.75 -30.42 3.52
N ILE A 134 -2.89 -29.74 4.68
CA ILE A 134 -3.35 -28.34 4.72
C ILE A 134 -2.35 -27.40 4.01
N ALA A 135 -1.05 -27.55 4.29
CA ALA A 135 -0.02 -26.71 3.66
C ALA A 135 0.05 -26.90 2.13
N VAL A 136 -0.11 -28.12 1.64
CA VAL A 136 -0.16 -28.41 0.19
C VAL A 136 -1.41 -27.82 -0.46
N LEU A 137 -2.56 -27.89 0.22
CA LEU A 137 -3.78 -27.24 -0.24
C LEU A 137 -3.61 -25.71 -0.27
N GLY A 138 -2.99 -25.12 0.75
CA GLY A 138 -2.68 -23.69 0.82
C GLY A 138 -1.80 -23.23 -0.35
N LEU A 139 -0.70 -23.93 -0.58
CA LEU A 139 0.16 -23.68 -1.75
C LEU A 139 -0.60 -23.80 -3.08
N GLY A 140 -1.44 -24.82 -3.22
CA GLY A 140 -2.29 -25.03 -4.40
C GLY A 140 -3.24 -23.86 -4.64
N VAL A 141 -3.88 -23.35 -3.57
CA VAL A 141 -4.77 -22.19 -3.62
C VAL A 141 -4.00 -20.91 -3.99
N ASN A 142 -2.81 -20.69 -3.43
CA ASN A 142 -1.98 -19.54 -3.76
C ASN A 142 -1.57 -19.54 -5.23
N LEU A 143 -1.15 -20.70 -5.75
CA LEU A 143 -0.78 -20.83 -7.16
C LEU A 143 -2.00 -20.68 -8.09
N ALA A 144 -3.16 -21.25 -7.73
CA ALA A 144 -4.39 -21.09 -8.46
C ALA A 144 -4.88 -19.65 -8.47
N SER A 145 -4.80 -18.95 -7.35
CA SER A 145 -5.13 -17.52 -7.22
C SER A 145 -4.23 -16.64 -8.09
N ALA A 146 -2.92 -16.92 -8.08
CA ALA A 146 -1.98 -16.24 -8.96
C ALA A 146 -2.28 -16.49 -10.45
N TRP A 147 -2.67 -17.70 -10.81
CA TRP A 147 -3.04 -18.05 -12.18
C TRP A 147 -4.36 -17.39 -12.61
N LEU A 148 -5.37 -17.37 -11.74
CA LEU A 148 -6.65 -16.72 -12.00
C LEU A 148 -6.54 -15.20 -12.17
N LEU A 149 -5.61 -14.58 -11.46
CA LEU A 149 -5.34 -13.13 -11.51
C LEU A 149 -4.37 -12.74 -12.63
N ARG A 150 -3.80 -13.70 -13.37
CA ARG A 150 -3.03 -13.39 -14.57
C ARG A 150 -3.94 -12.75 -15.59
N GLU A 151 -3.72 -11.49 -15.90
CA GLU A 151 -4.26 -10.87 -17.09
C GLU A 151 -3.61 -11.54 -18.30
N ASP A 152 -4.43 -11.99 -19.27
CA ASP A 152 -3.93 -12.50 -20.55
C ASP A 152 -3.20 -11.37 -21.27
N PRO A 153 -1.90 -11.50 -21.58
CA PRO A 153 -1.13 -10.44 -22.25
C PRO A 153 -1.58 -10.19 -23.70
N MET A 154 -2.60 -10.90 -24.20
CA MET A 154 -2.94 -10.96 -25.62
C MET A 154 -4.02 -9.96 -26.10
N HIS A 155 -4.54 -9.04 -25.27
CA HIS A 155 -5.62 -8.14 -25.70
C HIS A 155 -5.36 -6.66 -25.39
N GLY A 156 -4.10 -6.23 -25.49
CA GLY A 156 -3.68 -4.83 -25.35
C GLY A 156 -3.51 -4.05 -26.67
N HIS A 157 -4.21 -4.41 -27.74
CA HIS A 157 -4.15 -3.67 -29.01
C HIS A 157 -5.52 -3.50 -29.64
N HIS A 158 -6.27 -2.51 -29.21
CA HIS A 158 -7.18 -1.71 -30.04
C HIS A 158 -7.42 -0.39 -29.30
N ALA A 159 -6.46 0.54 -29.41
CA ALA A 159 -6.72 1.96 -29.28
C ALA A 159 -6.57 2.52 -30.69
N GLU A 160 -7.70 2.93 -31.25
CA GLU A 160 -7.78 3.63 -32.52
C GLU A 160 -6.93 4.92 -32.47
N ALA A 161 -6.22 5.12 -33.56
CA ALA A 161 -5.46 6.31 -33.83
C ALA A 161 -6.38 7.53 -33.94
N HIS A 162 -6.17 8.52 -33.10
CA HIS A 162 -6.44 9.90 -33.43
C HIS A 162 -5.24 10.76 -33.03
N ASP A 163 -4.73 11.44 -34.05
CA ASP A 163 -3.61 12.39 -34.05
C ASP A 163 -3.71 13.44 -32.96
N GLY A 164 -2.57 13.79 -32.38
CA GLY A 164 -2.43 14.98 -31.57
C GLY A 164 -1.27 14.91 -30.58
N HIS A 165 -0.08 15.26 -31.07
CA HIS A 165 1.14 15.57 -30.33
C HIS A 165 0.98 15.90 -28.85
N HIS A 166 1.63 15.10 -27.97
CA HIS A 166 2.59 15.53 -26.95
C HIS A 166 3.15 14.29 -26.24
N ALA A 167 4.35 13.91 -26.60
CA ALA A 167 5.19 12.94 -25.92
C ALA A 167 5.58 13.46 -24.53
N HIS A 168 5.39 12.66 -23.49
CA HIS A 168 6.33 12.53 -22.35
C HIS A 168 5.86 11.46 -21.33
N GLY A 169 6.57 10.36 -21.31
CA GLY A 169 7.03 9.78 -20.04
C GLY A 169 6.07 8.94 -19.17
N HIS A 170 5.27 7.97 -19.70
CA HIS A 170 4.46 7.08 -18.84
C HIS A 170 4.80 5.57 -18.91
N HIS A 171 5.85 5.16 -19.63
CA HIS A 171 6.16 3.74 -19.82
C HIS A 171 6.83 3.01 -18.64
N HIS A 172 7.31 3.71 -17.60
CA HIS A 172 8.06 3.06 -16.51
C HIS A 172 7.23 2.64 -15.28
N ARG A 173 5.96 3.05 -15.15
CA ARG A 173 5.14 2.71 -13.97
C ARG A 173 4.48 1.33 -14.03
N HIS A 174 4.16 0.82 -15.21
CA HIS A 174 3.54 -0.50 -15.39
C HIS A 174 4.50 -1.65 -15.06
N ASP A 175 5.76 -1.58 -15.49
CA ASP A 175 6.74 -2.63 -15.28
C ASP A 175 7.11 -2.84 -13.79
N HIS A 176 7.18 -1.77 -13.00
CA HIS A 176 7.52 -1.86 -11.58
C HIS A 176 6.41 -2.50 -10.75
N ASN A 177 5.16 -2.23 -11.07
CA ASN A 177 4.01 -2.77 -10.32
C ASN A 177 3.82 -4.28 -10.61
N LEU A 178 4.01 -4.70 -11.86
CA LEU A 178 3.95 -6.12 -12.26
C LEU A 178 5.09 -6.93 -11.64
N ARG A 179 6.31 -6.38 -11.63
CA ARG A 179 7.48 -7.01 -10.98
C ARG A 179 7.29 -7.14 -9.47
N ALA A 180 6.72 -6.11 -8.82
CA ALA A 180 6.44 -6.17 -7.39
C ALA A 180 5.38 -7.22 -7.05
N ALA A 181 4.29 -7.30 -7.82
CA ALA A 181 3.25 -8.31 -7.65
C ALA A 181 3.79 -9.73 -7.89
N TYR A 182 4.61 -9.93 -8.93
CA TYR A 182 5.23 -11.22 -9.21
C TYR A 182 6.22 -11.65 -8.12
N ALA A 183 7.07 -10.74 -7.65
CA ALA A 183 8.00 -11.00 -6.56
C ALA A 183 7.26 -11.38 -5.27
N HIS A 184 6.11 -10.78 -5.03
CA HIS A 184 5.24 -11.06 -3.89
C HIS A 184 4.68 -12.50 -3.96
N VAL A 185 4.06 -12.87 -5.08
CA VAL A 185 3.53 -14.23 -5.30
C VAL A 185 4.63 -15.29 -5.20
N LEU A 186 5.84 -14.97 -5.69
CA LEU A 186 7.00 -15.86 -5.58
C LEU A 186 7.46 -16.02 -4.13
N ALA A 187 7.44 -14.95 -3.34
CA ALA A 187 7.79 -14.99 -1.92
C ALA A 187 6.78 -15.84 -1.13
N ASP A 188 5.48 -15.68 -1.39
CA ASP A 188 4.42 -16.47 -0.75
C ASP A 188 4.54 -17.96 -1.09
N ALA A 189 4.76 -18.30 -2.36
CA ALA A 189 4.99 -19.67 -2.77
C ALA A 189 6.25 -20.28 -2.12
N LEU A 190 7.32 -19.49 -1.97
CA LEU A 190 8.55 -19.93 -1.35
C LEU A 190 8.37 -20.22 0.14
N THR A 191 7.64 -19.37 0.89
CA THR A 191 7.37 -19.62 2.32
C THR A 191 6.56 -20.89 2.53
N SER A 192 5.51 -21.12 1.72
CA SER A 192 4.70 -22.34 1.78
C SER A 192 5.52 -23.60 1.41
N VAL A 193 6.38 -23.53 0.39
CA VAL A 193 7.27 -24.65 0.03
C VAL A 193 8.25 -24.98 1.16
N LEU A 194 8.83 -23.97 1.80
CA LEU A 194 9.74 -24.16 2.93
C LEU A 194 9.02 -24.75 4.15
N ALA A 195 7.77 -24.31 4.43
CA ALA A 195 6.94 -24.89 5.48
C ALA A 195 6.65 -26.37 5.23
N ILE A 196 6.26 -26.74 3.99
CA ILE A 196 6.05 -28.13 3.58
C ILE A 196 7.34 -28.95 3.72
N ALA A 197 8.48 -28.41 3.29
CA ALA A 197 9.78 -29.09 3.39
C ALA A 197 10.16 -29.36 4.86
N ALA A 198 9.92 -28.41 5.76
CA ALA A 198 10.15 -28.59 7.19
C ALA A 198 9.27 -29.67 7.82
N LEU A 199 7.96 -29.69 7.47
CA LEU A 199 7.02 -30.70 7.92
C LEU A 199 7.38 -32.11 7.39
N LEU A 200 7.79 -32.21 6.11
CA LEU A 200 8.27 -33.47 5.53
C LEU A 200 9.56 -33.95 6.22
N ALA A 201 10.49 -33.06 6.51
CA ALA A 201 11.70 -33.38 7.24
C ALA A 201 11.40 -33.86 8.67
N GLY A 202 10.45 -33.22 9.35
CA GLY A 202 9.96 -33.68 10.65
C GLY A 202 9.35 -35.08 10.59
N ARG A 203 8.54 -35.35 9.56
CA ARG A 203 7.87 -36.64 9.37
C ARG A 203 8.82 -37.78 9.06
N PHE A 204 9.73 -37.59 8.07
CA PHE A 204 10.55 -38.66 7.53
C PHE A 204 11.89 -38.85 8.27
N PHE A 205 12.48 -37.75 8.77
CA PHE A 205 13.77 -37.74 9.42
C PHE A 205 13.71 -37.54 10.94
N GLY A 206 12.49 -37.25 11.49
CA GLY A 206 12.34 -36.94 12.91
C GLY A 206 12.89 -35.56 13.31
N TRP A 207 13.13 -34.66 12.35
CA TRP A 207 13.65 -33.31 12.59
C TRP A 207 12.52 -32.35 13.04
N VAL A 208 11.90 -32.68 14.17
CA VAL A 208 10.75 -31.92 14.71
C VAL A 208 11.08 -30.46 14.95
N TRP A 209 12.35 -30.15 15.24
CA TRP A 209 12.83 -28.78 15.46
C TRP A 209 12.74 -27.87 14.21
N MET A 210 12.63 -28.44 13.01
CA MET A 210 12.53 -27.66 11.78
C MET A 210 11.21 -26.87 11.71
N ASP A 211 10.10 -27.41 12.23
CA ASP A 211 8.82 -26.71 12.24
C ASP A 211 8.86 -25.40 13.04
N PRO A 212 9.28 -25.36 14.31
CA PRO A 212 9.40 -24.08 15.03
C PRO A 212 10.47 -23.14 14.42
N VAL A 213 11.54 -23.67 13.81
CA VAL A 213 12.51 -22.83 13.09
C VAL A 213 11.82 -22.15 11.91
N MET A 214 10.99 -22.83 11.14
CA MET A 214 10.21 -22.22 10.06
C MET A 214 9.16 -21.25 10.60
N GLY A 215 8.53 -21.53 11.75
CA GLY A 215 7.69 -20.55 12.43
C GLY A 215 8.44 -19.26 12.79
N LEU A 216 9.70 -19.39 13.27
CA LEU A 216 10.55 -18.24 13.57
C LEU A 216 10.93 -17.45 12.31
N VAL A 217 11.25 -18.13 11.22
CA VAL A 217 11.52 -17.47 9.91
C VAL A 217 10.28 -16.70 9.45
N GLY A 218 9.10 -17.30 9.51
CA GLY A 218 7.84 -16.64 9.18
C GLY A 218 7.58 -15.41 10.07
N ALA A 219 7.81 -15.53 11.38
CA ALA A 219 7.67 -14.42 12.32
C ALA A 219 8.60 -13.24 11.97
N VAL A 220 9.85 -13.51 11.59
CA VAL A 220 10.80 -12.47 11.16
C VAL A 220 10.33 -11.79 9.87
N ILE A 221 9.83 -12.55 8.91
CA ILE A 221 9.27 -12.01 7.66
C ILE A 221 8.09 -11.10 7.96
N ILE A 222 7.11 -11.56 8.76
CA ILE A 222 5.93 -10.76 9.16
C ILE A 222 6.36 -9.49 9.89
N ALA A 223 7.30 -9.58 10.84
CA ALA A 223 7.82 -8.44 11.58
C ALA A 223 8.49 -7.41 10.65
N HIS A 224 9.28 -7.87 9.69
CA HIS A 224 9.93 -7.00 8.70
C HIS A 224 8.90 -6.20 7.89
N TRP A 225 7.87 -6.86 7.38
CA TRP A 225 6.77 -6.22 6.65
C TRP A 225 5.97 -5.26 7.53
N ALA A 226 5.65 -5.66 8.76
CA ALA A 226 4.94 -4.81 9.71
C ALA A 226 5.71 -3.53 10.01
N VAL A 227 7.02 -3.61 10.28
CA VAL A 227 7.88 -2.44 10.50
C VAL A 227 7.96 -1.55 9.26
N GLY A 228 8.08 -2.13 8.07
CA GLY A 228 8.08 -1.40 6.80
C GLY A 228 6.78 -0.60 6.61
N LEU A 229 5.64 -1.26 6.81
CA LEU A 229 4.32 -0.63 6.69
C LEU A 229 4.09 0.45 7.77
N MET A 230 4.48 0.19 9.03
CA MET A 230 4.41 1.19 10.11
C MET A 230 5.24 2.44 9.78
N ARG A 231 6.45 2.26 9.25
CA ARG A 231 7.31 3.40 8.86
C ARG A 231 6.70 4.20 7.72
N ALA A 232 6.20 3.52 6.68
CA ALA A 232 5.60 4.18 5.52
C ALA A 232 4.33 4.95 5.88
N SER A 233 3.40 4.32 6.62
CA SER A 233 2.15 4.96 7.04
C SER A 233 2.40 6.01 8.13
N GLY A 234 3.30 5.74 9.07
CA GLY A 234 3.70 6.70 10.12
C GLY A 234 4.31 7.96 9.55
N ALA A 235 5.12 7.84 8.50
CA ALA A 235 5.69 9.00 7.80
C ALA A 235 4.60 9.93 7.25
N VAL A 236 3.52 9.37 6.68
CA VAL A 236 2.37 10.16 6.19
C VAL A 236 1.59 10.79 7.35
N LEU A 237 1.36 10.04 8.43
CA LEU A 237 0.62 10.53 9.60
C LEU A 237 1.37 11.65 10.33
N LEU A 238 2.70 11.60 10.34
CA LEU A 238 3.58 12.59 10.96
C LEU A 238 3.97 13.74 10.01
N ASP A 239 3.32 13.85 8.87
CA ASP A 239 3.54 14.93 7.90
C ASP A 239 4.99 15.07 7.42
N THR A 240 5.73 13.96 7.32
CA THR A 240 7.08 14.00 6.77
C THR A 240 7.08 14.43 5.31
N VAL A 241 8.14 15.07 4.87
CA VAL A 241 8.31 15.50 3.47
C VAL A 241 8.27 14.28 2.55
N PRO A 242 7.30 14.19 1.63
CA PRO A 242 7.09 12.97 0.83
C PRO A 242 8.25 12.64 -0.12
N CYS A 243 8.95 13.69 -0.60
CA CYS A 243 10.03 13.55 -1.57
C CYS A 243 10.91 14.81 -1.57
N GLU A 244 12.19 14.66 -1.29
CA GLU A 244 13.16 15.77 -1.28
C GLU A 244 13.27 16.45 -2.66
N ARG A 245 13.18 15.66 -3.76
CA ARG A 245 13.19 16.23 -5.13
C ARG A 245 12.00 17.14 -5.36
N LEU A 246 10.83 16.78 -4.85
CA LEU A 246 9.64 17.60 -4.99
C LEU A 246 9.75 18.88 -4.16
N ALA A 247 10.28 18.81 -2.94
CA ALA A 247 10.54 19.99 -2.11
C ALA A 247 11.54 20.93 -2.80
N ALA A 248 12.63 20.40 -3.36
CA ALA A 248 13.59 21.16 -4.13
C ALA A 248 12.99 21.79 -5.39
N GLN A 249 12.11 21.07 -6.10
CA GLN A 249 11.38 21.57 -7.27
C GLN A 249 10.44 22.71 -6.91
N VAL A 250 9.66 22.58 -5.83
CA VAL A 250 8.76 23.62 -5.31
C VAL A 250 9.58 24.86 -4.94
N LYS A 251 10.65 24.68 -4.17
CA LYS A 251 11.56 25.75 -3.76
C LYS A 251 12.16 26.46 -4.99
N GLY A 252 12.72 25.73 -5.93
CA GLY A 252 13.33 26.30 -7.14
C GLY A 252 12.35 27.06 -8.03
N ARG A 253 11.05 26.67 -8.05
CA ARG A 253 10.02 27.43 -8.78
C ARG A 253 9.61 28.71 -8.06
N LEU A 254 9.66 28.74 -6.74
CA LEU A 254 9.31 29.90 -5.94
C LEU A 254 10.45 30.93 -5.91
N GLU A 255 11.71 30.47 -5.82
CA GLU A 255 12.91 31.32 -5.80
C GLU A 255 13.27 31.83 -7.20
N GLN A 256 12.82 33.02 -7.52
CA GLN A 256 13.13 33.71 -8.79
C GLN A 256 13.54 35.15 -8.51
N GLY A 257 14.65 35.59 -9.10
CA GLY A 257 15.18 36.94 -8.86
C GLY A 257 15.58 37.16 -7.42
N THR A 258 14.95 38.11 -6.74
CA THR A 258 15.19 38.44 -5.32
C THR A 258 14.34 37.62 -4.36
N ASP A 259 13.39 36.81 -4.87
CA ASP A 259 12.52 35.99 -4.04
C ASP A 259 13.31 34.86 -3.36
N ARG A 260 13.17 34.70 -2.06
CA ARG A 260 13.78 33.62 -1.28
C ARG A 260 12.72 32.92 -0.43
N VAL A 261 12.77 31.63 -0.41
CA VAL A 261 11.90 30.80 0.47
C VAL A 261 12.54 30.75 1.85
N ALA A 262 11.91 31.41 2.80
CA ALA A 262 12.32 31.45 4.19
C ALA A 262 11.89 30.18 4.94
N ASP A 263 10.69 29.68 4.62
CA ASP A 263 10.13 28.46 5.21
C ASP A 263 9.32 27.69 4.17
N LEU A 264 9.38 26.36 4.23
CA LEU A 264 8.66 25.48 3.30
C LEU A 264 8.21 24.21 4.00
N HIS A 265 6.90 24.03 4.09
CA HIS A 265 6.27 22.80 4.53
C HIS A 265 5.61 22.11 3.33
N LEU A 266 5.90 20.83 3.16
CA LEU A 266 5.32 20.00 2.12
C LEU A 266 4.95 18.64 2.74
N TRP A 267 3.67 18.28 2.67
CA TRP A 267 3.18 17.04 3.27
C TRP A 267 2.08 16.40 2.43
N ARG A 268 1.76 15.15 2.71
CA ARG A 268 0.67 14.42 2.05
C ARG A 268 -0.65 14.66 2.79
N LEU A 269 -1.69 15.05 2.04
CA LEU A 269 -3.07 15.19 2.53
C LEU A 269 -3.89 13.91 2.34
N GLY A 270 -3.53 13.13 1.32
CA GLY A 270 -4.18 11.87 0.96
C GLY A 270 -3.57 11.29 -0.31
N PRO A 271 -4.10 10.18 -0.84
CA PRO A 271 -3.58 9.55 -2.06
C PRO A 271 -3.61 10.53 -3.25
N GLY A 272 -2.44 10.89 -3.76
CA GLY A 272 -2.29 11.82 -4.88
C GLY A 272 -2.46 13.31 -4.54
N HIS A 273 -2.71 13.67 -3.28
CA HIS A 273 -2.94 15.04 -2.83
C HIS A 273 -1.87 15.51 -1.86
N LEU A 274 -1.28 16.67 -2.14
CA LEU A 274 -0.21 17.30 -1.36
C LEU A 274 -0.63 18.70 -0.90
N GLY A 275 -0.22 19.06 0.31
CA GLY A 275 -0.29 20.41 0.86
C GLY A 275 1.06 21.09 0.81
N VAL A 276 1.07 22.38 0.54
CA VAL A 276 2.24 23.27 0.60
C VAL A 276 1.89 24.52 1.40
N VAL A 277 2.73 24.84 2.37
CA VAL A 277 2.79 26.15 3.02
C VAL A 277 4.19 26.70 2.81
N ALA A 278 4.31 27.88 2.25
CA ALA A 278 5.61 28.53 2.03
C ALA A 278 5.58 30.00 2.45
N ALA A 279 6.64 30.42 3.16
CA ALA A 279 6.92 31.82 3.45
C ALA A 279 8.03 32.32 2.52
N ILE A 280 7.75 33.41 1.82
CA ILE A 280 8.65 34.02 0.82
C ILE A 280 9.04 35.39 1.30
N VAL A 281 10.33 35.70 1.26
CA VAL A 281 10.90 37.03 1.47
C VAL A 281 11.33 37.57 0.12
N SER A 282 10.89 38.79 -0.23
CA SER A 282 11.21 39.42 -1.51
C SER A 282 11.46 40.91 -1.37
N ASP A 283 12.44 41.44 -2.12
CA ASP A 283 12.66 42.89 -2.22
C ASP A 283 11.56 43.59 -3.03
N LEU A 284 10.88 42.83 -3.93
CA LEU A 284 9.77 43.29 -4.74
C LEU A 284 8.58 42.33 -4.59
N PRO A 285 7.90 42.35 -3.43
CA PRO A 285 6.85 41.40 -3.12
C PRO A 285 5.69 41.51 -4.12
N ARG A 286 5.23 40.34 -4.61
CA ARG A 286 4.07 40.19 -5.49
C ARG A 286 2.90 39.63 -4.69
N PRO A 287 1.67 39.76 -5.20
CA PRO A 287 0.52 39.08 -4.59
C PRO A 287 0.73 37.56 -4.49
N PRO A 288 0.23 36.87 -3.45
CA PRO A 288 0.35 35.42 -3.28
C PRO A 288 -0.05 34.59 -4.50
N ASP A 289 -1.03 35.06 -5.27
CA ASP A 289 -1.49 34.36 -6.47
C ASP A 289 -0.44 34.30 -7.59
N ALA A 290 0.46 35.30 -7.66
CA ALA A 290 1.57 35.27 -8.61
C ALA A 290 2.56 34.14 -8.28
N TYR A 291 2.79 33.83 -7.02
CA TYR A 291 3.62 32.73 -6.58
C TYR A 291 2.91 31.36 -6.72
N LYS A 292 1.59 31.31 -6.44
CA LYS A 292 0.80 30.11 -6.69
C LYS A 292 0.83 29.72 -8.18
N ALA A 293 0.77 30.70 -9.07
CA ALA A 293 0.87 30.48 -10.52
C ALA A 293 2.20 29.82 -10.94
N ARG A 294 3.33 30.07 -10.26
CA ARG A 294 4.60 29.40 -10.50
C ARG A 294 4.58 27.91 -10.17
N LEU A 295 3.71 27.52 -9.25
CA LEU A 295 3.51 26.12 -8.86
C LEU A 295 2.49 25.38 -9.75
N ALA A 296 1.85 26.09 -10.69
CA ALA A 296 0.97 25.48 -11.67
C ALA A 296 1.73 24.40 -12.45
N GLY A 297 1.13 23.20 -12.60
CA GLY A 297 1.76 22.06 -13.27
C GLY A 297 2.69 21.23 -12.38
N VAL A 298 2.82 21.52 -11.08
CA VAL A 298 3.38 20.56 -10.12
C VAL A 298 2.28 19.57 -9.78
N ALA A 299 2.47 18.31 -10.18
CA ALA A 299 1.45 17.28 -9.99
C ALA A 299 1.16 17.01 -8.51
N GLY A 300 -0.12 16.90 -8.18
CA GLY A 300 -0.59 16.52 -6.84
C GLY A 300 -0.74 17.67 -5.85
N LEU A 301 -0.33 18.91 -6.15
CA LEU A 301 -0.58 20.05 -5.25
C LEU A 301 -2.06 20.41 -5.24
N SER A 302 -2.72 20.15 -4.11
CA SER A 302 -4.16 20.36 -3.94
C SER A 302 -4.49 21.51 -2.98
N HIS A 303 -3.57 21.82 -2.06
CA HIS A 303 -3.70 22.92 -1.14
C HIS A 303 -2.39 23.70 -1.10
N VAL A 304 -2.43 25.00 -1.42
CA VAL A 304 -1.25 25.87 -1.48
C VAL A 304 -1.53 27.17 -0.73
N THR A 305 -0.77 27.38 0.32
CA THR A 305 -0.75 28.63 1.07
C THR A 305 0.61 29.31 0.91
N ILE A 306 0.61 30.57 0.53
CA ILE A 306 1.82 31.37 0.35
C ILE A 306 1.70 32.64 1.23
N GLU A 307 2.66 32.81 2.11
CA GLU A 307 2.89 34.05 2.83
C GLU A 307 4.02 34.84 2.15
N VAL A 308 3.85 36.16 2.03
CA VAL A 308 4.83 37.01 1.35
C VAL A 308 5.23 38.14 2.28
N HIS A 309 6.52 38.24 2.55
CA HIS A 309 7.14 39.28 3.38
C HIS A 309 8.03 40.14 2.53
N ALA A 310 7.99 41.48 2.77
CA ALA A 310 8.95 42.38 2.19
C ALA A 310 10.34 42.15 2.85
N GLY A 311 11.36 42.02 2.03
CA GLY A 311 12.74 42.02 2.49
C GLY A 311 13.09 43.34 3.17
N PRO A 312 14.16 43.40 4.02
CA PRO A 312 14.62 44.66 4.57
C PRO A 312 14.91 45.61 3.40
N ALA A 313 14.24 46.76 3.40
CA ALA A 313 14.45 47.79 2.37
C ALA A 313 15.96 48.04 2.24
N ALA A 314 16.50 47.80 1.03
CA ALA A 314 17.89 48.12 0.71
C ALA A 314 18.05 49.66 0.83
N GLY A 315 18.41 50.14 2.00
CA GLY A 315 18.67 51.56 2.18
C GLY A 315 18.29 52.16 3.54
N VAL A 316 18.95 51.77 4.62
CA VAL A 316 19.39 52.68 5.69
C VAL A 316 20.72 52.13 6.20
N ARG A 317 21.79 52.54 5.60
CA ARG A 317 23.10 52.59 6.21
C ARG A 317 23.49 54.07 6.33
#